data_29d77040306b6ed340ae900f1f448113
#
_entry.id   29d77040306b6ed340ae900f1f448113
#
_cell.length_a   1.000
_cell.length_b   1.000
_cell.length_c   1.000
_cell.angle_alpha   90.00
_cell.angle_beta   90.00
_cell.angle_gamma   90.00
#
_symmetry.space_group_name_H-M   'P 1'
#
loop_
_entity.id
_entity.type
_entity.pdbx_description
1 polymer ?
#
loop_
_entity_poly.entity_id
_entity_poly.type
_entity_poly.pdbx_seq_one_letter_code
_entity_poly.pdbx_strand_id
1 'polypeptide(L)'
;MKITKTLTAMAVALAATTGTSAMALDELVVGYFMEWPTANQYAQHNKLYDEALGIPVKWVSFDAGTAMSAAMASGDVHISYSQGVTPFLVATAAGQDLQVIDIAETYSDNNNCVVRSSLEIDADNT
;
A
#
# COMPACT_ATOMS: atom_id res chain seq x y z
N MET A 1 -57.56 -43.18 -27.76
CA MET A 1 -57.30 -41.82 -27.34
C MET A 1 -56.19 -41.90 -26.26
N LYS A 2 -54.91 -41.71 -26.67
CA LYS A 2 -53.73 -41.88 -25.76
C LYS A 2 -53.24 -40.52 -25.37
N ILE A 3 -53.35 -40.22 -24.06
CA ILE A 3 -52.87 -38.95 -23.47
C ILE A 3 -51.42 -39.16 -23.05
N THR A 4 -50.51 -38.57 -23.79
CA THR A 4 -49.07 -38.48 -23.46
C THR A 4 -48.84 -37.37 -22.46
N LYS A 5 -48.48 -37.73 -21.24
CA LYS A 5 -48.03 -36.76 -20.21
C LYS A 5 -46.57 -36.41 -20.43
N THR A 6 -46.30 -35.22 -20.88
CA THR A 6 -44.95 -34.65 -20.94
C THR A 6 -44.56 -34.12 -19.55
N LEU A 7 -43.64 -34.80 -18.89
CA LEU A 7 -42.97 -34.30 -17.68
C LEU A 7 -41.90 -33.28 -18.09
N THR A 8 -42.14 -32.04 -17.79
CA THR A 8 -41.11 -30.96 -17.93
C THR A 8 -40.23 -31.01 -16.68
N ALA A 9 -39.02 -31.52 -16.85
CA ALA A 9 -38.02 -31.51 -15.80
C ALA A 9 -37.43 -30.09 -15.71
N MET A 10 -37.71 -29.38 -14.63
CA MET A 10 -37.19 -28.04 -14.31
C MET A 10 -35.83 -28.25 -13.65
N ALA A 11 -34.76 -28.07 -14.43
CA ALA A 11 -33.38 -28.08 -13.94
C ALA A 11 -33.12 -26.77 -13.21
N VAL A 12 -33.12 -26.80 -11.88
CA VAL A 12 -32.62 -25.68 -11.05
C VAL A 12 -31.09 -25.67 -11.13
N ALA A 13 -30.54 -24.74 -11.91
CA ALA A 13 -29.10 -24.47 -11.92
C ALA A 13 -28.72 -23.79 -10.61
N LEU A 14 -28.12 -24.55 -9.69
CA LEU A 14 -27.48 -24.01 -8.47
C LEU A 14 -26.22 -23.26 -8.91
N ALA A 15 -26.31 -21.94 -9.06
CA ALA A 15 -25.15 -21.09 -9.27
C ALA A 15 -24.29 -21.16 -8.01
N ALA A 16 -23.25 -21.99 -8.04
CA ALA A 16 -22.20 -21.97 -7.05
C ALA A 16 -21.48 -20.61 -7.14
N THR A 17 -21.80 -19.70 -6.24
CA THR A 17 -21.00 -18.48 -6.03
C THR A 17 -19.65 -18.93 -5.49
N THR A 18 -18.68 -19.05 -6.36
CA THR A 18 -17.27 -19.17 -5.97
C THR A 18 -16.88 -17.83 -5.34
N GLY A 19 -17.17 -17.68 -4.06
CA GLY A 19 -16.60 -16.61 -3.27
C GLY A 19 -15.09 -16.80 -3.32
N THR A 20 -14.37 -15.88 -3.94
CA THR A 20 -12.93 -15.74 -3.77
C THR A 20 -12.71 -15.48 -2.29
N SER A 21 -12.34 -16.53 -1.54
CA SER A 21 -11.85 -16.35 -0.18
C SER A 21 -10.63 -15.45 -0.30
N ALA A 22 -10.74 -14.21 0.18
CA ALA A 22 -9.56 -13.39 0.40
C ALA A 22 -8.66 -14.23 1.32
N MET A 23 -7.48 -14.61 0.82
CA MET A 23 -6.51 -15.32 1.66
C MET A 23 -6.17 -14.34 2.79
N ALA A 24 -6.47 -14.76 4.03
CA ALA A 24 -6.03 -14.02 5.19
C ALA A 24 -4.50 -13.99 5.17
N LEU A 25 -3.92 -12.79 5.33
CA LEU A 25 -2.48 -12.65 5.47
C LEU A 25 -2.07 -13.21 6.84
N ASP A 26 -1.05 -14.07 6.86
CA ASP A 26 -0.45 -14.55 8.11
C ASP A 26 0.42 -13.46 8.76
N GLU A 27 0.94 -12.52 7.97
CA GLU A 27 1.76 -11.39 8.38
C GLU A 27 1.51 -10.21 7.44
N LEU A 28 1.41 -8.99 7.97
CA LEU A 28 1.37 -7.76 7.19
C LEU A 28 2.78 -7.15 7.11
N VAL A 29 3.32 -6.98 5.90
CA VAL A 29 4.63 -6.33 5.69
C VAL A 29 4.42 -4.88 5.27
N VAL A 30 5.00 -3.95 6.06
CA VAL A 30 4.89 -2.51 5.85
C VAL A 30 6.27 -1.91 5.60
N GLY A 31 6.45 -1.29 4.44
CA GLY A 31 7.64 -0.50 4.12
C GLY A 31 7.57 0.90 4.73
N TYR A 32 8.69 1.42 5.25
CA TYR A 32 8.77 2.75 5.83
C TYR A 32 10.15 3.37 5.65
N PHE A 33 10.26 4.69 5.90
CA PHE A 33 11.54 5.39 5.92
C PHE A 33 11.99 5.64 7.36
N MET A 34 13.21 5.22 7.68
CA MET A 34 13.76 5.35 9.03
C MET A 34 14.06 6.81 9.40
N GLU A 35 14.54 7.59 8.44
CA GLU A 35 14.89 9.01 8.62
C GLU A 35 13.68 9.96 8.61
N TRP A 36 12.47 9.42 8.40
CA TRP A 36 11.24 10.21 8.43
C TRP A 36 10.44 9.93 9.71
N PRO A 37 10.69 10.69 10.79
CA PRO A 37 10.03 10.47 12.08
C PRO A 37 8.56 10.91 12.00
N THR A 38 7.66 9.97 11.89
CA THR A 38 6.22 10.19 11.86
C THR A 38 5.56 9.68 13.14
N ALA A 39 4.35 10.16 13.45
CA ALA A 39 3.63 9.80 14.67
C ALA A 39 3.35 8.30 14.82
N ASN A 40 3.32 7.56 13.71
CA ASN A 40 3.09 6.11 13.72
C ASN A 40 4.22 5.32 14.39
N GLN A 41 5.43 5.88 14.53
CA GLN A 41 6.56 5.18 15.15
C GLN A 41 6.27 4.76 16.60
N TYR A 42 5.45 5.53 17.31
CA TYR A 42 4.98 5.13 18.63
C TYR A 42 4.16 3.84 18.57
N ALA A 43 3.20 3.76 17.66
CA ALA A 43 2.35 2.59 17.47
C ALA A 43 3.14 1.38 16.94
N GLN A 44 4.12 1.62 16.06
CA GLN A 44 5.05 0.63 15.55
C GLN A 44 5.89 0.02 16.70
N HIS A 45 6.51 0.87 17.52
CA HIS A 45 7.35 0.42 18.63
C HIS A 45 6.56 -0.38 19.68
N ASN A 46 5.35 0.04 19.99
CA ASN A 46 4.48 -0.60 20.98
C ASN A 46 3.62 -1.74 20.40
N LYS A 47 3.78 -2.11 19.13
CA LYS A 47 3.04 -3.17 18.43
C LYS A 47 1.52 -2.98 18.46
N LEU A 48 1.04 -1.74 18.48
CA LEU A 48 -0.38 -1.45 18.53
C LEU A 48 -1.11 -1.88 17.25
N TYR A 49 -0.40 -1.93 16.12
CA TYR A 49 -0.95 -2.46 14.86
C TYR A 49 -1.13 -3.97 14.90
N ASP A 50 -0.17 -4.70 15.48
CA ASP A 50 -0.26 -6.16 15.68
C ASP A 50 -1.49 -6.50 16.54
N GLU A 51 -1.67 -5.77 17.64
CA GLU A 51 -2.83 -5.95 18.54
C GLU A 51 -4.15 -5.63 17.85
N ALA A 52 -4.22 -4.53 17.09
CA ALA A 52 -5.44 -4.08 16.42
C ALA A 52 -5.86 -5.01 15.27
N LEU A 53 -4.88 -5.57 14.54
CA LEU A 53 -5.13 -6.41 13.38
C LEU A 53 -5.23 -7.90 13.74
N GLY A 54 -4.71 -8.30 14.89
CA GLY A 54 -4.66 -9.71 15.32
C GLY A 54 -3.67 -10.56 14.52
N ILE A 55 -2.79 -9.94 13.74
CA ILE A 55 -1.71 -10.59 12.98
C ILE A 55 -0.40 -9.81 13.19
N PRO A 56 0.78 -10.45 13.05
CA PRO A 56 2.06 -9.76 13.10
C PRO A 56 2.17 -8.68 12.02
N VAL A 57 2.76 -7.52 12.38
CA VAL A 57 3.11 -6.46 11.44
C VAL A 57 4.63 -6.33 11.38
N LYS A 58 5.20 -6.71 10.25
CA LYS A 58 6.63 -6.60 9.98
C LYS A 58 6.95 -5.29 9.30
N TRP A 59 7.83 -4.51 9.90
CA TRP A 59 8.29 -3.23 9.37
C TRP A 59 9.64 -3.40 8.68
N VAL A 60 9.73 -2.92 7.42
CA VAL A 60 10.95 -2.99 6.59
C VAL A 60 11.35 -1.57 6.20
N SER A 61 12.56 -1.16 6.56
CA SER A 61 13.07 0.16 6.22
C SER A 61 13.59 0.23 4.78
N PHE A 62 13.37 1.37 4.15
CA PHE A 62 13.88 1.68 2.81
C PHE A 62 14.56 3.05 2.81
N ASP A 63 15.56 3.20 1.95
CA ASP A 63 16.28 4.47 1.77
C ASP A 63 15.72 5.28 0.58
N ALA A 64 14.89 4.67 -0.26
CA ALA A 64 14.32 5.31 -1.43
C ALA A 64 12.91 4.79 -1.79
N GLY A 65 12.02 5.69 -2.22
CA GLY A 65 10.65 5.33 -2.62
C GLY A 65 10.58 4.40 -3.83
N THR A 66 11.55 4.47 -4.74
CA THR A 66 11.65 3.56 -5.89
C THR A 66 11.94 2.12 -5.48
N ALA A 67 12.81 1.92 -4.47
CA ALA A 67 13.09 0.61 -3.92
C ALA A 67 11.86 0.03 -3.20
N MET A 68 11.14 0.87 -2.45
CA MET A 68 9.88 0.49 -1.80
C MET A 68 8.81 0.12 -2.83
N SER A 69 8.65 0.89 -3.91
CA SER A 69 7.74 0.55 -5.01
C SER A 69 8.09 -0.77 -5.69
N ALA A 70 9.37 -1.06 -5.87
CA ALA A 70 9.83 -2.35 -6.42
C ALA A 70 9.47 -3.53 -5.50
N ALA A 71 9.64 -3.37 -4.19
CA ALA A 71 9.26 -4.37 -3.20
C ALA A 71 7.73 -4.59 -3.14
N MET A 72 6.93 -3.55 -3.38
CA MET A 72 5.48 -3.70 -3.55
C MET A 72 5.13 -4.45 -4.84
N ALA A 73 5.83 -4.16 -5.94
CA ALA A 73 5.61 -4.84 -7.21
C ALA A 73 5.95 -6.34 -7.16
N SER A 74 6.94 -6.74 -6.36
CA SER A 74 7.29 -8.15 -6.13
C SER A 74 6.37 -8.87 -5.14
N GLY A 75 5.56 -8.12 -4.37
CA GLY A 75 4.72 -8.66 -3.30
C GLY A 75 5.44 -8.84 -1.96
N ASP A 76 6.70 -8.40 -1.84
CA ASP A 76 7.48 -8.48 -0.60
C ASP A 76 7.00 -7.44 0.44
N VAL A 77 6.33 -6.38 -0.01
CA VAL A 77 5.74 -5.32 0.81
C VAL A 77 4.27 -5.13 0.42
N HIS A 78 3.39 -5.16 1.40
CA HIS A 78 1.95 -5.02 1.20
C HIS A 78 1.49 -3.56 1.29
N ILE A 79 2.07 -2.79 2.21
CA ILE A 79 1.76 -1.37 2.42
C ILE A 79 3.05 -0.56 2.42
N SER A 80 3.06 0.55 1.68
CA SER A 80 4.11 1.55 1.73
C SER A 80 3.64 2.71 2.59
N TYR A 81 4.26 2.89 3.77
CA TYR A 81 3.95 3.98 4.67
C TYR A 81 4.80 5.20 4.37
N SER A 82 4.15 6.37 4.29
CA SER A 82 4.77 7.69 4.02
C SER A 82 5.59 7.77 2.72
N GLN A 83 5.29 6.95 1.74
CA GLN A 83 5.87 7.10 0.41
C GLN A 83 5.40 8.42 -0.23
N GLY A 84 6.33 9.22 -0.75
CA GLY A 84 6.00 10.50 -1.40
C GLY A 84 5.20 10.32 -2.70
N VAL A 85 4.56 11.41 -3.14
CA VAL A 85 3.75 11.42 -4.36
C VAL A 85 4.56 11.04 -5.61
N THR A 86 5.81 11.51 -5.71
CA THR A 86 6.66 11.25 -6.90
C THR A 86 6.92 9.76 -7.14
N PRO A 87 7.42 8.95 -6.18
CA PRO A 87 7.58 7.52 -6.40
C PRO A 87 6.27 6.80 -6.68
N PHE A 88 5.17 7.21 -6.06
CA PHE A 88 3.83 6.67 -6.35
C PHE A 88 3.43 6.90 -7.82
N LEU A 89 3.58 8.14 -8.33
CA LEU A 89 3.27 8.47 -9.71
C LEU A 89 4.15 7.71 -10.71
N VAL A 90 5.44 7.55 -10.41
CA VAL A 90 6.36 6.78 -11.26
C VAL A 90 5.93 5.30 -11.32
N ALA A 91 5.60 4.71 -10.19
CA ALA A 91 5.17 3.32 -10.11
C ALA A 91 3.84 3.08 -10.86
N THR A 92 2.85 3.94 -10.67
CA THR A 92 1.55 3.83 -11.37
C THR A 92 1.68 4.09 -12.87
N ALA A 93 2.52 5.04 -13.29
CA ALA A 93 2.84 5.26 -14.70
C ALA A 93 3.54 4.06 -15.35
N ALA A 94 4.28 3.28 -14.57
CA ALA A 94 4.87 2.01 -14.99
C ALA A 94 3.88 0.83 -15.00
N GLY A 95 2.61 1.06 -14.67
CA GLY A 95 1.54 0.06 -14.71
C GLY A 95 1.35 -0.73 -13.42
N GLN A 96 1.96 -0.29 -12.30
CA GLN A 96 1.65 -0.91 -11.00
C GLN A 96 0.25 -0.50 -10.53
N ASP A 97 -0.53 -1.48 -10.10
CA ASP A 97 -1.87 -1.26 -9.52
C ASP A 97 -1.73 -0.90 -8.03
N LEU A 98 -1.44 0.37 -7.78
CA LEU A 98 -1.30 0.91 -6.43
C LEU A 98 -2.48 1.82 -6.08
N GLN A 99 -2.93 1.74 -4.84
CA GLN A 99 -4.00 2.56 -4.30
C GLN A 99 -3.52 3.36 -3.10
N VAL A 100 -3.82 4.66 -3.09
CA VAL A 100 -3.64 5.49 -1.89
C VAL A 100 -4.81 5.21 -0.95
N ILE A 101 -4.50 4.71 0.24
CA ILE A 101 -5.50 4.35 1.26
C ILE A 101 -5.65 5.42 2.34
N ASP A 102 -4.59 6.23 2.56
CA ASP A 102 -4.61 7.31 3.54
C ASP A 102 -3.52 8.34 3.25
N ILE A 103 -3.65 9.53 3.83
CA ILE A 103 -2.64 10.59 3.81
C ILE A 103 -2.00 10.65 5.20
N ALA A 104 -0.81 10.09 5.31
CA ALA A 104 -0.11 9.98 6.59
C ALA A 104 0.27 11.34 7.18
N GLU A 105 0.61 12.32 6.33
CA GLU A 105 1.06 13.64 6.76
C GLU A 105 0.83 14.70 5.67
N THR A 106 0.54 15.92 6.09
CA THR A 106 0.45 17.09 5.23
C THR A 106 1.32 18.22 5.78
N TYR A 107 2.05 18.89 4.90
CA TYR A 107 2.91 20.02 5.26
C TYR A 107 2.92 21.05 4.13
N SER A 108 3.23 22.31 4.46
CA SER A 108 3.22 23.41 3.51
C SER A 108 4.61 23.93 3.16
N ASP A 109 5.60 23.80 4.06
CA ASP A 109 6.92 24.46 3.92
C ASP A 109 8.03 23.65 4.60
N ASN A 110 8.20 22.40 4.18
CA ASN A 110 9.31 21.57 4.70
C ASN A 110 10.28 21.08 3.63
N ASN A 111 10.02 21.36 2.35
CA ASN A 111 10.91 21.02 1.25
C ASN A 111 11.85 22.20 0.96
N ASN A 112 12.97 22.25 1.68
CA ASN A 112 13.95 23.29 1.54
C ASN A 112 15.25 22.75 0.94
N CYS A 113 15.84 23.50 0.01
CA CYS A 113 17.21 23.26 -0.45
C CYS A 113 18.19 23.87 0.54
N VAL A 114 19.06 23.05 1.09
CA VAL A 114 20.15 23.52 1.96
C VAL A 114 21.46 23.42 1.21
N VAL A 115 22.15 24.53 1.09
CA VAL A 115 23.46 24.61 0.45
C VAL A 115 24.53 25.01 1.46
N ARG A 116 25.76 24.68 1.16
CA ARG A 116 26.90 25.12 1.96
C ARG A 116 27.01 26.64 1.86
N SER A 117 27.08 27.34 2.98
CA SER A 117 27.17 28.83 3.04
C SER A 117 28.30 29.44 2.23
N SER A 118 29.38 28.67 2.03
CA SER A 118 30.53 29.12 1.19
C SER A 118 30.21 29.20 -0.29
N LEU A 119 29.06 28.74 -0.76
CA LEU A 119 28.66 28.80 -2.17
C LEU A 119 27.95 30.13 -2.53
N GLU A 120 27.61 30.95 -1.54
CA GLU A 120 26.91 32.23 -1.72
C GLU A 120 25.74 32.17 -2.71
N ILE A 121 24.97 31.04 -2.65
CA ILE A 121 23.81 30.84 -3.49
C ILE A 121 22.61 31.51 -2.81
N ASP A 122 21.93 32.38 -3.54
CA ASP A 122 20.69 33.03 -3.13
C ASP A 122 19.65 33.01 -4.27
N ALA A 123 18.49 33.63 -4.05
CA ALA A 123 17.41 33.67 -5.02
C ALA A 123 17.77 34.39 -6.35
N ASP A 124 18.79 35.21 -6.35
CA ASP A 124 19.15 36.03 -7.50
C ASP A 124 20.21 35.37 -8.38
N ASN A 125 20.92 34.34 -7.88
CA ASN A 125 22.01 33.68 -8.58
C ASN A 125 21.88 32.15 -8.73
N THR A 126 20.63 31.61 -8.60
CA THR A 126 20.30 30.21 -8.84
C THR A 126 19.94 29.91 -10.28
#